data_1854b234f0070cda3f91e8f62bb3ff2a
#
_entry.id   1854b234f0070cda3f91e8f62bb3ff2a
#
_cell.length_a   1.000
_cell.length_b   1.000
_cell.length_c   1.000
_cell.angle_alpha   90.00
_cell.angle_beta   90.00
_cell.angle_gamma   90.00
#
_symmetry.space_group_name_H-M   'P 1'
#
loop_
_entity.id
_entity.type
_entity.pdbx_description
1 polymer ?
#
loop_
_entity_poly.entity_id
_entity_poly.type
_entity_poly.pdbx_seq_one_letter_code
_entity_poly.pdbx_strand_id
1 'polypeptide(L)'
;MEHSQHTSQRVVIVGGGISGLSISIELAHAGFPVTVLETSQIGFAASTRNQGWLHSGAWFARQDPALAKCCSRSLHQTLNFCPECLEPDHDGMSFLFAEENSETEAWQSAWNDVSIPFEEISLKDLETTFPQMNCEKIHQGFLLPDRAIRVDALLKRLVELAQNNRVEVRPQTPIVEILREGNRVVGVKTGRGEEIFARLVILAVNASGEILLDQMDVEQAGQQYEFTRVGLKSHLVAVEPAVSNVPFCIVDCEGFNQIPHGKTSVFGTNRWRRVQSVNNQNIMPEEIEKIWGYIARFYPNIDRQSHCTAEWAGTTIQAMHEEQIEPGVAPLPTVIDHSMASTGIENILSVYPGRATLWVDLAEQTSNVVRQKLGHPIVKVTKPPWMGS
;
A
#
# COMPACT_ATOMS: atom_id res chain seq x y z
N MET A 1 -33.03 3.00 36.08
CA MET A 1 -32.07 2.01 35.58
C MET A 1 -30.90 2.83 35.02
N GLU A 2 -29.85 2.94 35.82
CA GLU A 2 -28.61 3.64 35.45
C GLU A 2 -27.96 2.87 34.34
N HIS A 3 -27.93 3.41 33.12
CA HIS A 3 -27.02 2.96 32.09
C HIS A 3 -25.61 3.31 32.58
N SER A 4 -24.93 2.31 33.14
CA SER A 4 -23.50 2.41 33.41
C SER A 4 -22.84 2.76 32.07
N GLN A 5 -22.37 3.99 31.96
CA GLN A 5 -21.47 4.42 30.91
C GLN A 5 -20.19 3.60 31.02
N HIS A 6 -20.18 2.40 30.43
CA HIS A 6 -18.93 1.72 30.10
C HIS A 6 -18.24 2.54 29.02
N THR A 7 -17.52 3.56 29.42
CA THR A 7 -16.56 4.23 28.55
C THR A 7 -15.54 3.18 28.14
N SER A 8 -15.80 2.51 27.05
CA SER A 8 -14.85 1.56 26.48
C SER A 8 -13.52 2.29 26.22
N GLN A 9 -12.42 1.79 26.76
CA GLN A 9 -11.07 2.30 26.44
C GLN A 9 -10.57 1.76 25.10
N ARG A 10 -11.38 0.97 24.41
CA ARG A 10 -11.06 0.26 23.18
C ARG A 10 -10.88 1.20 22.00
N VAL A 11 -9.87 0.93 21.18
CA VAL A 11 -9.74 1.47 19.82
C VAL A 11 -10.28 0.43 18.87
N VAL A 12 -11.23 0.82 18.02
CA VAL A 12 -11.76 -0.02 16.94
C VAL A 12 -11.14 0.40 15.62
N ILE A 13 -10.57 -0.55 14.89
CA ILE A 13 -10.03 -0.34 13.54
C ILE A 13 -10.95 -1.08 12.56
N VAL A 14 -11.51 -0.35 11.60
CA VAL A 14 -12.30 -0.90 10.51
C VAL A 14 -11.40 -1.12 9.30
N GLY A 15 -11.21 -2.39 8.90
CA GLY A 15 -10.35 -2.83 7.81
C GLY A 15 -9.17 -3.68 8.32
N GLY A 16 -9.14 -4.95 7.90
CA GLY A 16 -8.14 -5.96 8.26
C GLY A 16 -7.07 -6.17 7.19
N GLY A 17 -6.71 -5.12 6.43
CA GLY A 17 -5.58 -5.12 5.51
C GLY A 17 -4.25 -4.85 6.20
N ILE A 18 -3.17 -4.69 5.42
CA ILE A 18 -1.82 -4.36 5.92
C ILE A 18 -1.88 -3.14 6.85
N SER A 19 -2.56 -2.06 6.45
CA SER A 19 -2.68 -0.82 7.24
C SER A 19 -3.36 -1.04 8.58
N GLY A 20 -4.53 -1.67 8.60
CA GLY A 20 -5.27 -1.89 9.85
C GLY A 20 -4.54 -2.80 10.82
N LEU A 21 -3.91 -3.86 10.32
CA LEU A 21 -3.12 -4.78 11.15
C LEU A 21 -1.88 -4.10 11.72
N SER A 22 -1.10 -3.37 10.91
CA SER A 22 0.10 -2.70 11.38
C SER A 22 -0.21 -1.62 12.44
N ILE A 23 -1.25 -0.82 12.22
CA ILE A 23 -1.74 0.16 13.18
C ILE A 23 -2.18 -0.53 14.48
N SER A 24 -2.89 -1.65 14.38
CA SER A 24 -3.37 -2.39 15.56
C SER A 24 -2.22 -2.90 16.43
N ILE A 25 -1.14 -3.36 15.82
CA ILE A 25 0.07 -3.82 16.50
C ILE A 25 0.74 -2.68 17.25
N GLU A 26 0.94 -1.53 16.60
CA GLU A 26 1.52 -0.34 17.24
C GLU A 26 0.69 0.16 18.42
N LEU A 27 -0.62 0.21 18.27
CA LEU A 27 -1.52 0.65 19.35
C LEU A 27 -1.58 -0.35 20.49
N ALA A 28 -1.61 -1.65 20.22
CA ALA A 28 -1.57 -2.68 21.25
C ALA A 28 -0.24 -2.66 22.01
N HIS A 29 0.89 -2.46 21.30
CA HIS A 29 2.21 -2.27 21.92
C HIS A 29 2.25 -1.00 22.80
N ALA A 30 1.49 0.03 22.43
CA ALA A 30 1.28 1.23 23.24
C ALA A 30 0.35 1.04 24.45
N GLY A 31 -0.21 -0.15 24.62
CA GLY A 31 -1.08 -0.49 25.76
C GLY A 31 -2.58 -0.24 25.54
N PHE A 32 -3.00 0.10 24.31
CA PHE A 32 -4.42 0.24 24.01
C PHE A 32 -5.09 -1.12 23.77
N PRO A 33 -6.30 -1.36 24.31
CA PRO A 33 -7.13 -2.49 23.86
C PRO A 33 -7.60 -2.22 22.42
N VAL A 34 -7.28 -3.12 21.49
CA VAL A 34 -7.58 -2.93 20.06
C VAL A 34 -8.42 -4.07 19.53
N THR A 35 -9.44 -3.72 18.72
CA THR A 35 -10.22 -4.67 17.92
C THR A 35 -10.14 -4.26 16.45
N VAL A 36 -9.78 -5.19 15.59
CA VAL A 36 -9.79 -5.03 14.12
C VAL A 36 -11.03 -5.75 13.57
N LEU A 37 -11.83 -5.04 12.78
CA LEU A 37 -13.04 -5.54 12.16
C LEU A 37 -12.85 -5.55 10.64
N GLU A 38 -12.99 -6.72 10.01
CA GLU A 38 -12.82 -6.89 8.57
C GLU A 38 -14.10 -7.46 7.96
N THR A 39 -14.56 -6.82 6.88
CA THR A 39 -15.81 -7.19 6.20
C THR A 39 -15.76 -8.62 5.64
N SER A 40 -14.62 -9.02 5.13
CA SER A 40 -14.42 -10.30 4.43
C SER A 40 -13.33 -11.13 5.12
N GLN A 41 -12.45 -11.71 4.34
CA GLN A 41 -11.22 -12.33 4.82
C GLN A 41 -10.12 -11.27 4.99
N ILE A 42 -9.22 -11.51 5.92
CA ILE A 42 -8.10 -10.60 6.17
C ILE A 42 -7.30 -10.36 4.88
N GLY A 43 -7.10 -9.09 4.55
CA GLY A 43 -6.33 -8.67 3.39
C GLY A 43 -6.99 -8.86 2.02
N PHE A 44 -8.24 -9.28 1.95
CA PHE A 44 -8.93 -9.67 0.70
C PHE A 44 -9.07 -8.52 -0.33
N ALA A 45 -9.00 -7.26 0.08
CA ALA A 45 -9.19 -6.10 -0.81
C ALA A 45 -7.85 -5.62 -1.43
N ALA A 46 -7.54 -4.32 -1.30
CA ALA A 46 -6.38 -3.68 -1.92
C ALA A 46 -5.03 -4.32 -1.54
N SER A 47 -4.94 -4.89 -0.34
CA SER A 47 -3.70 -5.51 0.16
C SER A 47 -3.22 -6.69 -0.67
N THR A 48 -4.13 -7.48 -1.25
CA THR A 48 -3.78 -8.68 -2.06
C THR A 48 -3.99 -8.48 -3.56
N ARG A 49 -4.42 -7.29 -3.99
CA ARG A 49 -4.62 -6.99 -5.41
C ARG A 49 -3.50 -6.19 -6.05
N ASN A 50 -2.47 -5.83 -5.29
CA ASN A 50 -1.24 -5.24 -5.80
C ASN A 50 -0.29 -6.36 -6.30
N GLN A 51 0.72 -5.96 -7.04
CA GLN A 51 1.65 -6.91 -7.65
C GLN A 51 2.80 -7.35 -6.74
N GLY A 52 2.83 -6.95 -5.46
CA GLY A 52 3.89 -7.38 -4.54
C GLY A 52 5.24 -6.68 -4.72
N TRP A 53 5.25 -5.46 -5.25
CA TRP A 53 6.48 -4.67 -5.34
C TRP A 53 6.74 -3.93 -4.02
N LEU A 54 7.80 -4.31 -3.32
CA LEU A 54 8.33 -3.63 -2.13
C LEU A 54 9.40 -2.62 -2.58
N HIS A 55 9.03 -1.34 -2.53
CA HIS A 55 9.86 -0.27 -3.04
C HIS A 55 11.03 0.09 -2.12
N SER A 56 12.24 0.23 -2.69
CA SER A 56 13.38 0.86 -2.03
C SER A 56 13.28 2.38 -1.98
N GLY A 57 12.40 2.95 -2.80
CA GLY A 57 12.29 4.37 -3.06
C GLY A 57 12.97 4.82 -4.35
N ALA A 58 13.70 3.93 -5.03
CA ALA A 58 14.44 4.26 -6.24
C ALA A 58 13.56 4.91 -7.33
N TRP A 59 12.34 4.39 -7.50
CA TRP A 59 11.38 4.96 -8.44
C TRP A 59 10.97 6.41 -8.11
N PHE A 60 10.98 6.79 -6.84
CA PHE A 60 10.52 8.11 -6.38
C PHE A 60 11.66 9.12 -6.21
N ALA A 61 12.91 8.68 -6.21
CA ALA A 61 14.08 9.49 -5.83
C ALA A 61 14.18 10.83 -6.57
N ARG A 62 13.81 10.86 -7.86
CA ARG A 62 13.83 12.10 -8.67
C ARG A 62 12.69 13.07 -8.35
N GLN A 63 11.53 12.56 -7.99
CA GLN A 63 10.30 13.34 -7.87
C GLN A 63 10.00 13.72 -6.42
N ASP A 64 10.25 12.80 -5.50
CA ASP A 64 10.00 12.96 -4.07
C ASP A 64 11.07 12.26 -3.21
N PRO A 65 12.19 12.94 -2.93
CA PRO A 65 13.24 12.39 -2.08
C PRO A 65 12.79 12.02 -0.65
N ALA A 66 11.75 12.68 -0.12
CA ALA A 66 11.21 12.36 1.19
C ALA A 66 10.49 11.01 1.17
N LEU A 67 9.63 10.80 0.16
CA LEU A 67 8.96 9.53 -0.08
C LEU A 67 9.98 8.41 -0.33
N ALA A 68 11.05 8.66 -1.09
CA ALA A 68 12.10 7.68 -1.35
C ALA A 68 12.76 7.20 -0.04
N LYS A 69 13.10 8.11 0.87
CA LYS A 69 13.67 7.78 2.18
C LYS A 69 12.70 6.98 3.06
N CYS A 70 11.41 7.32 3.05
CA CYS A 70 10.38 6.55 3.76
C CYS A 70 10.26 5.13 3.20
N CYS A 71 10.26 4.96 1.88
CA CYS A 71 10.26 3.65 1.24
C CYS A 71 11.48 2.81 1.62
N SER A 72 12.68 3.39 1.56
CA SER A 72 13.92 2.71 1.94
C SER A 72 13.88 2.23 3.39
N ARG A 73 13.42 3.07 4.33
CA ARG A 73 13.25 2.69 5.73
C ARG A 73 12.25 1.53 5.89
N SER A 74 11.08 1.65 5.27
CA SER A 74 10.04 0.62 5.33
C SER A 74 10.46 -0.70 4.68
N LEU A 75 11.21 -0.66 3.57
CA LEU A 75 11.80 -1.84 2.95
C LEU A 75 12.67 -2.60 3.98
N HIS A 76 13.66 -1.93 4.58
CA HIS A 76 14.57 -2.57 5.54
C HIS A 76 13.82 -3.16 6.74
N GLN A 77 12.81 -2.46 7.25
CA GLN A 77 11.99 -2.95 8.36
C GLN A 77 11.15 -4.16 7.94
N THR A 78 10.58 -4.15 6.74
CA THR A 78 9.82 -5.30 6.21
C THR A 78 10.70 -6.53 6.04
N LEU A 79 11.91 -6.37 5.48
CA LEU A 79 12.87 -7.47 5.30
C LEU A 79 13.30 -8.09 6.63
N ASN A 80 13.50 -7.25 7.65
CA ASN A 80 13.86 -7.73 9.00
C ASN A 80 12.68 -8.40 9.72
N PHE A 81 11.47 -7.90 9.49
CA PHE A 81 10.25 -8.41 10.14
C PHE A 81 9.76 -9.73 9.55
N CYS A 82 9.78 -9.84 8.23
CA CYS A 82 9.18 -10.94 7.48
C CYS A 82 10.08 -11.36 6.30
N PRO A 83 11.30 -11.89 6.56
CA PRO A 83 12.18 -12.35 5.48
C PRO A 83 11.53 -13.44 4.63
N GLU A 84 10.63 -14.24 5.20
CA GLU A 84 9.86 -15.28 4.52
C GLU A 84 8.83 -14.73 3.52
N CYS A 85 8.54 -13.43 3.54
CA CYS A 85 7.66 -12.82 2.53
C CYS A 85 8.37 -12.53 1.20
N LEU A 86 9.71 -12.61 1.15
CA LEU A 86 10.44 -12.42 -0.10
C LEU A 86 10.11 -13.52 -1.10
N GLU A 87 9.97 -13.14 -2.36
CA GLU A 87 10.10 -14.10 -3.45
C GLU A 87 11.56 -14.55 -3.52
N PRO A 88 11.82 -15.85 -3.73
CA PRO A 88 13.18 -16.38 -3.77
C PRO A 88 13.93 -15.92 -5.03
N ASP A 89 15.24 -16.23 -5.04
CA ASP A 89 16.11 -16.21 -6.22
C ASP A 89 16.44 -14.83 -6.79
N HIS A 90 16.27 -13.74 -6.02
CA HIS A 90 16.77 -12.42 -6.42
C HIS A 90 17.21 -11.55 -5.24
N ASP A 91 18.27 -10.77 -5.46
CA ASP A 91 18.82 -9.84 -4.47
C ASP A 91 18.43 -8.36 -4.73
N GLY A 92 17.68 -8.11 -5.77
CA GLY A 92 17.28 -6.77 -6.19
C GLY A 92 16.30 -6.80 -7.35
N MET A 93 15.99 -5.62 -7.86
CA MET A 93 15.16 -5.40 -9.04
C MET A 93 15.99 -4.66 -10.10
N SER A 94 15.91 -5.11 -11.34
CA SER A 94 16.58 -4.45 -12.46
C SER A 94 15.77 -3.26 -12.97
N PHE A 95 16.33 -2.05 -12.84
CA PHE A 95 15.80 -0.86 -13.50
C PHE A 95 16.47 -0.71 -14.86
N LEU A 96 15.68 -0.80 -15.91
CA LEU A 96 16.12 -0.86 -17.30
C LEU A 96 15.70 0.40 -18.04
N PHE A 97 16.51 0.81 -19.01
CA PHE A 97 16.27 1.97 -19.85
C PHE A 97 16.31 1.53 -21.32
N ALA A 98 15.22 1.79 -22.03
CA ALA A 98 15.00 1.33 -23.41
C ALA A 98 15.18 2.45 -24.46
N GLU A 99 15.33 3.69 -24.04
CA GLU A 99 15.52 4.83 -24.93
C GLU A 99 16.96 5.36 -24.84
N GLU A 100 17.59 5.66 -25.99
CA GLU A 100 18.97 6.16 -26.04
C GLU A 100 19.16 7.49 -25.31
N ASN A 101 18.12 8.32 -25.25
CA ASN A 101 18.13 9.63 -24.60
C ASN A 101 17.63 9.59 -23.16
N SER A 102 17.57 8.41 -22.53
CA SER A 102 17.17 8.27 -21.14
C SER A 102 18.09 9.08 -20.22
N GLU A 103 17.51 9.80 -19.28
CA GLU A 103 18.25 10.63 -18.32
C GLU A 103 18.85 9.78 -17.20
N THR A 104 19.65 8.76 -17.54
CA THR A 104 20.21 7.79 -16.59
C THR A 104 21.13 8.43 -15.56
N GLU A 105 21.94 9.43 -15.94
CA GLU A 105 22.79 10.18 -15.02
C GLU A 105 21.96 10.93 -13.95
N ALA A 106 20.81 11.48 -14.36
CA ALA A 106 19.92 12.17 -13.43
C ALA A 106 19.25 11.19 -12.45
N TRP A 107 18.97 9.96 -12.88
CA TRP A 107 18.51 8.88 -12.00
C TRP A 107 19.57 8.47 -11.00
N GLN A 108 20.81 8.24 -11.46
CA GLN A 108 21.94 7.89 -10.61
C GLN A 108 22.24 8.99 -9.56
N SER A 109 22.22 10.27 -9.98
CA SER A 109 22.36 11.41 -9.07
C SER A 109 21.27 11.38 -7.99
N ALA A 110 19.99 11.20 -8.38
CA ALA A 110 18.89 11.16 -7.45
C ALA A 110 19.00 9.98 -6.47
N TRP A 111 19.43 8.79 -6.90
CA TRP A 111 19.67 7.65 -6.00
C TRP A 111 20.77 7.94 -4.99
N ASN A 112 21.87 8.56 -5.43
CA ASN A 112 22.97 8.99 -4.54
C ASN A 112 22.48 10.01 -3.50
N ASP A 113 21.67 11.00 -3.90
CA ASP A 113 21.14 12.05 -3.02
C ASP A 113 20.26 11.51 -1.87
N VAL A 114 19.62 10.37 -2.11
CA VAL A 114 18.80 9.66 -1.09
C VAL A 114 19.51 8.43 -0.52
N SER A 115 20.77 8.19 -0.87
CA SER A 115 21.59 7.08 -0.39
C SER A 115 21.00 5.70 -0.70
N ILE A 116 20.40 5.53 -1.87
CA ILE A 116 19.97 4.23 -2.38
C ILE A 116 21.12 3.63 -3.18
N PRO A 117 21.67 2.47 -2.79
CA PRO A 117 22.74 1.82 -3.53
C PRO A 117 22.23 1.29 -4.86
N PHE A 118 23.08 1.32 -5.88
CA PHE A 118 22.81 0.75 -7.18
C PHE A 118 24.09 0.21 -7.81
N GLU A 119 23.94 -0.78 -8.69
CA GLU A 119 25.03 -1.37 -9.46
C GLU A 119 24.64 -1.39 -10.94
N GLU A 120 25.55 -1.00 -11.83
CA GLU A 120 25.31 -1.08 -13.26
C GLU A 120 25.40 -2.54 -13.72
N ILE A 121 24.42 -2.97 -14.53
CA ILE A 121 24.35 -4.31 -15.08
C ILE A 121 24.88 -4.29 -16.51
N SER A 122 25.82 -5.15 -16.85
CA SER A 122 26.28 -5.27 -18.24
C SER A 122 25.18 -5.85 -19.15
N LEU A 123 25.17 -5.47 -20.42
CA LEU A 123 24.19 -6.01 -21.39
C LEU A 123 24.27 -7.54 -21.48
N LYS A 124 25.46 -8.12 -21.33
CA LYS A 124 25.69 -9.56 -21.30
C LYS A 124 25.02 -10.23 -20.10
N ASP A 125 25.10 -9.58 -18.93
CA ASP A 125 24.46 -10.10 -17.72
C ASP A 125 22.94 -9.95 -17.81
N LEU A 126 22.42 -8.91 -18.48
CA LEU A 126 20.99 -8.77 -18.77
C LEU A 126 20.46 -9.92 -19.64
N GLU A 127 21.19 -10.29 -20.71
CA GLU A 127 20.82 -11.45 -21.55
C GLU A 127 20.79 -12.77 -20.76
N THR A 128 21.69 -12.90 -19.80
CA THR A 128 21.75 -14.09 -18.94
C THR A 128 20.61 -14.08 -17.91
N THR A 129 20.28 -12.92 -17.35
CA THR A 129 19.24 -12.76 -16.34
C THR A 129 17.84 -12.84 -16.94
N PHE A 130 17.67 -12.33 -18.16
CA PHE A 130 16.40 -12.25 -18.87
C PHE A 130 16.46 -12.95 -20.23
N PRO A 131 16.66 -14.29 -20.30
CA PRO A 131 16.94 -14.99 -21.55
C PRO A 131 15.78 -14.97 -22.55
N GLN A 132 14.57 -14.62 -22.13
CA GLN A 132 13.39 -14.49 -23.00
C GLN A 132 13.13 -13.04 -23.42
N MET A 133 13.83 -12.06 -22.80
CA MET A 133 13.67 -10.65 -23.13
C MET A 133 14.44 -10.29 -24.40
N ASN A 134 13.86 -9.46 -25.24
CA ASN A 134 14.59 -8.82 -26.32
C ASN A 134 15.49 -7.71 -25.76
N CYS A 135 16.67 -8.11 -25.25
CA CYS A 135 17.63 -7.22 -24.61
C CYS A 135 18.28 -6.21 -25.59
N GLU A 136 18.19 -6.41 -26.92
CA GLU A 136 18.62 -5.41 -27.90
C GLU A 136 17.83 -4.07 -27.80
N LYS A 137 16.66 -4.11 -27.15
CA LYS A 137 15.86 -2.92 -26.86
C LYS A 137 16.24 -2.20 -25.58
N ILE A 138 17.25 -2.69 -24.83
CA ILE A 138 17.71 -2.12 -23.56
C ILE A 138 19.08 -1.50 -23.79
N HIS A 139 19.23 -0.23 -23.44
CA HIS A 139 20.49 0.50 -23.58
C HIS A 139 21.32 0.51 -22.31
N GLN A 140 20.66 0.51 -21.14
CA GLN A 140 21.34 0.51 -19.84
C GLN A 140 20.46 -0.14 -18.77
N GLY A 141 21.08 -0.71 -17.75
CA GLY A 141 20.40 -1.33 -16.64
C GLY A 141 21.13 -1.16 -15.32
N PHE A 142 20.40 -1.09 -14.22
CA PHE A 142 20.91 -0.98 -12.87
C PHE A 142 20.18 -1.93 -11.94
N LEU A 143 20.91 -2.60 -11.07
CA LEU A 143 20.35 -3.38 -9.98
C LEU A 143 20.10 -2.45 -8.77
N LEU A 144 18.89 -2.48 -8.26
CA LEU A 144 18.43 -1.67 -7.13
C LEU A 144 17.82 -2.52 -6.02
N PRO A 145 17.76 -2.04 -4.76
CA PRO A 145 17.35 -2.85 -3.60
C PRO A 145 15.87 -3.22 -3.54
N ASP A 146 15.04 -2.78 -4.49
CA ASP A 146 13.63 -3.15 -4.57
C ASP A 146 13.44 -4.67 -4.55
N ARG A 147 12.33 -5.16 -4.00
CA ARG A 147 12.07 -6.59 -3.85
C ARG A 147 10.69 -6.98 -4.36
N ALA A 148 10.57 -8.21 -4.82
CA ALA A 148 9.29 -8.90 -4.98
C ALA A 148 8.91 -9.61 -3.69
N ILE A 149 7.66 -9.45 -3.24
CA ILE A 149 7.18 -10.07 -2.01
C ILE A 149 5.85 -10.80 -2.20
N ARG A 150 5.67 -11.86 -1.45
CA ARG A 150 4.40 -12.54 -1.24
C ARG A 150 3.62 -11.81 -0.15
N VAL A 151 2.63 -11.04 -0.57
CA VAL A 151 1.84 -10.20 0.34
C VAL A 151 1.02 -11.03 1.33
N ASP A 152 0.59 -12.23 0.95
CA ASP A 152 -0.10 -13.17 1.83
C ASP A 152 0.77 -13.62 3.01
N ALA A 153 2.07 -13.86 2.78
CA ALA A 153 3.03 -14.18 3.84
C ALA A 153 3.20 -13.01 4.80
N LEU A 154 3.33 -11.78 4.29
CA LEU A 154 3.39 -10.58 5.12
C LEU A 154 2.11 -10.41 5.96
N LEU A 155 0.93 -10.55 5.35
CA LEU A 155 -0.35 -10.47 6.05
C LEU A 155 -0.46 -11.53 7.16
N LYS A 156 -0.09 -12.77 6.87
CA LYS A 156 -0.06 -13.86 7.86
C LYS A 156 0.81 -13.48 9.06
N ARG A 157 2.02 -12.98 8.79
CA ARG A 157 2.95 -12.56 9.85
C ARG A 157 2.41 -11.40 10.68
N LEU A 158 1.74 -10.42 10.05
CA LEU A 158 1.07 -9.32 10.75
C LEU A 158 -0.08 -9.83 11.64
N VAL A 159 -0.90 -10.77 11.16
CA VAL A 159 -1.98 -11.37 11.97
C VAL A 159 -1.41 -12.09 13.19
N GLU A 160 -0.37 -12.91 13.02
CA GLU A 160 0.30 -13.59 14.12
C GLU A 160 0.81 -12.61 15.18
N LEU A 161 1.47 -11.52 14.74
CA LEU A 161 1.98 -10.50 15.65
C LEU A 161 0.85 -9.73 16.34
N ALA A 162 -0.24 -9.40 15.64
CA ALA A 162 -1.42 -8.77 16.23
C ALA A 162 -2.03 -9.64 17.33
N GLN A 163 -2.22 -10.93 17.06
CA GLN A 163 -2.74 -11.90 18.05
C GLN A 163 -1.82 -12.05 19.26
N ASN A 164 -0.50 -12.12 19.06
CA ASN A 164 0.49 -12.18 20.13
C ASN A 164 0.46 -10.92 21.02
N ASN A 165 0.09 -9.78 20.46
CA ASN A 165 -0.14 -8.53 21.19
C ASN A 165 -1.59 -8.38 21.70
N ARG A 166 -2.38 -9.46 21.72
CA ARG A 166 -3.77 -9.51 22.22
C ARG A 166 -4.74 -8.60 21.47
N VAL A 167 -4.45 -8.30 20.18
CA VAL A 167 -5.42 -7.64 19.31
C VAL A 167 -6.54 -8.62 18.99
N GLU A 168 -7.78 -8.20 19.19
CA GLU A 168 -8.95 -8.95 18.75
C GLU A 168 -9.14 -8.74 17.26
N VAL A 169 -8.91 -9.76 16.43
CA VAL A 169 -9.10 -9.68 14.97
C VAL A 169 -10.36 -10.45 14.58
N ARG A 170 -11.35 -9.76 14.05
CA ARG A 170 -12.67 -10.30 13.67
C ARG A 170 -12.90 -10.20 12.17
N PRO A 171 -12.59 -11.26 11.39
CA PRO A 171 -12.98 -11.34 9.99
C PRO A 171 -14.50 -11.53 9.85
N GLN A 172 -15.02 -11.39 8.64
CA GLN A 172 -16.44 -11.56 8.30
C GLN A 172 -17.38 -10.73 9.21
N THR A 173 -16.93 -9.52 9.55
CA THR A 173 -17.65 -8.57 10.42
C THR A 173 -17.83 -7.24 9.69
N PRO A 174 -18.74 -7.16 8.71
CA PRO A 174 -19.00 -5.93 7.97
C PRO A 174 -19.58 -4.84 8.89
N ILE A 175 -19.05 -3.63 8.77
CA ILE A 175 -19.57 -2.46 9.45
C ILE A 175 -20.54 -1.73 8.54
N VAL A 176 -21.73 -1.44 9.05
CA VAL A 176 -22.81 -0.81 8.29
C VAL A 176 -23.15 0.59 8.79
N GLU A 177 -22.71 0.95 10.01
CA GLU A 177 -23.05 2.23 10.62
C GLU A 177 -21.96 2.68 11.59
N ILE A 178 -21.69 3.98 11.63
CA ILE A 178 -20.87 4.66 12.65
C ILE A 178 -21.81 5.20 13.72
N LEU A 179 -21.70 4.69 14.94
CA LEU A 179 -22.53 5.13 16.08
C LEU A 179 -22.05 6.49 16.60
N ARG A 180 -22.99 7.43 16.76
CA ARG A 180 -22.70 8.81 17.18
C ARG A 180 -23.61 9.29 18.30
N GLU A 181 -23.04 10.11 19.18
CA GLU A 181 -23.76 10.96 20.13
C GLU A 181 -23.42 12.43 19.79
N GLY A 182 -24.32 13.10 19.08
CA GLY A 182 -24.03 14.42 18.51
C GLY A 182 -22.86 14.35 17.51
N ASN A 183 -21.82 15.14 17.74
CA ASN A 183 -20.59 15.17 16.91
C ASN A 183 -19.55 14.14 17.35
N ARG A 184 -19.84 13.32 18.35
CA ARG A 184 -18.87 12.36 18.88
C ARG A 184 -19.19 10.95 18.41
N VAL A 185 -18.21 10.30 17.80
CA VAL A 185 -18.28 8.86 17.50
C VAL A 185 -18.08 8.08 18.80
N VAL A 186 -18.97 7.12 19.05
CA VAL A 186 -18.96 6.26 20.26
C VAL A 186 -18.76 4.78 19.93
N GLY A 187 -18.76 4.42 18.65
CA GLY A 187 -18.56 3.03 18.23
C GLY A 187 -19.00 2.77 16.80
N VAL A 188 -19.22 1.51 16.49
CA VAL A 188 -19.65 1.02 15.18
C VAL A 188 -20.73 -0.02 15.34
N LYS A 189 -21.59 -0.20 14.31
CA LYS A 189 -22.60 -1.25 14.25
C LYS A 189 -22.28 -2.23 13.13
N THR A 190 -22.30 -3.49 13.46
CA THR A 190 -22.04 -4.57 12.50
C THR A 190 -23.29 -4.88 11.67
N GLY A 191 -23.09 -5.51 10.51
CA GLY A 191 -24.18 -5.98 9.66
C GLY A 191 -25.12 -7.02 10.32
N ARG A 192 -24.72 -7.58 11.48
CA ARG A 192 -25.54 -8.46 12.31
C ARG A 192 -26.30 -7.72 13.42
N GLY A 193 -26.18 -6.39 13.48
CA GLY A 193 -26.82 -5.55 14.46
C GLY A 193 -26.10 -5.43 15.80
N GLU A 194 -24.90 -6.02 15.97
CA GLU A 194 -24.07 -5.85 17.16
C GLU A 194 -23.50 -4.45 17.22
N GLU A 195 -23.65 -3.76 18.35
CA GLU A 195 -23.01 -2.46 18.62
C GLU A 195 -21.71 -2.67 19.39
N ILE A 196 -20.62 -2.15 18.84
CA ILE A 196 -19.27 -2.24 19.40
C ILE A 196 -18.84 -0.83 19.81
N PHE A 197 -18.89 -0.54 21.10
CA PHE A 197 -18.50 0.76 21.63
C PHE A 197 -16.97 0.94 21.62
N ALA A 198 -16.52 2.15 21.29
CA ALA A 198 -15.12 2.50 21.16
C ALA A 198 -14.85 3.92 21.67
N ARG A 199 -13.67 4.11 22.25
CA ARG A 199 -13.13 5.45 22.56
C ARG A 199 -12.67 6.18 21.32
N LEU A 200 -12.23 5.43 20.31
CA LEU A 200 -11.77 5.95 19.02
C LEU A 200 -12.03 4.91 17.94
N VAL A 201 -12.49 5.36 16.78
CA VAL A 201 -12.63 4.56 15.57
C VAL A 201 -11.59 4.99 14.55
N ILE A 202 -10.91 4.03 13.90
CA ILE A 202 -9.95 4.28 12.82
C ILE A 202 -10.46 3.58 11.57
N LEU A 203 -10.68 4.34 10.50
CA LEU A 203 -11.05 3.83 9.20
C LEU A 203 -9.79 3.53 8.39
N ALA A 204 -9.37 2.27 8.39
CA ALA A 204 -8.27 1.73 7.59
C ALA A 204 -8.81 0.97 6.37
N VAL A 205 -9.87 1.49 5.77
CA VAL A 205 -10.62 0.92 4.66
C VAL A 205 -10.35 1.72 3.38
N ASN A 206 -10.29 1.04 2.27
CA ASN A 206 -10.13 1.66 0.97
C ASN A 206 -11.50 2.18 0.45
N ALA A 207 -12.07 1.56 -0.57
CA ALA A 207 -13.34 1.95 -1.15
C ALA A 207 -14.52 1.95 -0.16
N SER A 208 -14.56 0.98 0.75
CA SER A 208 -15.63 0.88 1.77
C SER A 208 -15.64 2.05 2.76
N GLY A 209 -14.52 2.77 2.90
CA GLY A 209 -14.42 3.94 3.77
C GLY A 209 -15.24 5.12 3.32
N GLU A 210 -15.33 5.35 2.01
CA GLU A 210 -16.15 6.43 1.47
C GLU A 210 -17.61 6.28 1.91
N ILE A 211 -18.19 5.08 1.79
CA ILE A 211 -19.58 4.82 2.18
C ILE A 211 -19.82 5.14 3.67
N LEU A 212 -18.87 4.79 4.54
CA LEU A 212 -19.01 5.08 5.96
C LEU A 212 -18.80 6.56 6.28
N LEU A 213 -17.94 7.25 5.54
CA LEU A 213 -17.71 8.69 5.67
C LEU A 213 -18.88 9.50 5.12
N ASP A 214 -19.49 9.07 4.02
CA ASP A 214 -20.66 9.70 3.43
C ASP A 214 -21.87 9.65 4.38
N GLN A 215 -21.99 8.58 5.18
CA GLN A 215 -23.00 8.50 6.25
C GLN A 215 -22.83 9.57 7.35
N MET A 216 -21.65 10.20 7.40
CA MET A 216 -21.33 11.23 8.40
C MET A 216 -21.29 12.65 7.81
N ASP A 217 -21.67 12.84 6.55
CA ASP A 217 -21.58 14.12 5.83
C ASP A 217 -20.16 14.71 5.87
N VAL A 218 -19.13 13.85 5.82
CA VAL A 218 -17.72 14.26 5.95
C VAL A 218 -17.13 14.73 4.61
N GLU A 219 -17.88 14.73 3.52
CA GLU A 219 -17.41 15.27 2.23
C GLU A 219 -16.90 16.71 2.33
N GLN A 220 -17.53 17.51 3.22
CA GLN A 220 -17.07 18.88 3.47
C GLN A 220 -15.76 18.98 4.28
N ALA A 221 -15.39 17.94 4.98
CA ALA A 221 -14.15 17.90 5.77
C ALA A 221 -12.89 17.87 4.90
N GLY A 222 -12.97 17.29 3.71
CA GLY A 222 -11.85 17.24 2.75
C GLY A 222 -11.35 18.62 2.30
N GLN A 223 -12.20 19.63 2.29
CA GLN A 223 -11.85 21.00 1.89
C GLN A 223 -11.00 21.76 2.93
N GLN A 224 -11.01 21.35 4.19
CA GLN A 224 -10.21 22.03 5.24
C GLN A 224 -8.79 21.48 5.41
N TYR A 225 -8.49 20.30 4.84
CA TYR A 225 -7.21 19.64 5.06
C TYR A 225 -6.18 19.88 3.96
N GLU A 226 -6.41 20.74 3.02
CA GLU A 226 -5.55 20.88 1.83
C GLU A 226 -5.41 19.57 1.02
N PHE A 227 -6.15 18.50 1.40
CA PHE A 227 -6.12 17.21 0.73
C PHE A 227 -7.45 16.91 0.05
N THR A 228 -7.36 16.42 -1.17
CA THR A 228 -8.48 15.85 -1.91
C THR A 228 -8.37 14.33 -1.90
N ARG A 229 -9.47 13.64 -1.62
CA ARG A 229 -9.55 12.18 -1.79
C ARG A 229 -9.62 11.84 -3.27
N VAL A 230 -8.67 11.08 -3.77
CA VAL A 230 -8.57 10.70 -5.18
C VAL A 230 -8.63 9.20 -5.32
N GLY A 231 -9.61 8.73 -6.08
CA GLY A 231 -9.68 7.34 -6.51
C GLY A 231 -8.69 7.08 -7.65
N LEU A 232 -7.83 6.09 -7.47
CA LEU A 232 -6.81 5.68 -8.44
C LEU A 232 -7.00 4.20 -8.80
N LYS A 233 -6.75 3.88 -10.07
CA LYS A 233 -6.84 2.53 -10.63
C LYS A 233 -5.58 2.19 -11.39
N SER A 234 -5.01 1.01 -11.16
CA SER A 234 -3.92 0.40 -11.93
C SER A 234 -4.37 -0.93 -12.53
N HIS A 235 -3.67 -1.38 -13.57
CA HIS A 235 -4.00 -2.60 -14.31
C HIS A 235 -2.83 -3.56 -14.28
N LEU A 236 -3.12 -4.84 -14.21
CA LEU A 236 -2.15 -5.92 -14.11
C LEU A 236 -2.54 -7.09 -15.02
N VAL A 237 -1.52 -7.78 -15.53
CA VAL A 237 -1.63 -8.95 -16.38
C VAL A 237 -0.76 -10.06 -15.80
N ALA A 238 -1.31 -11.24 -15.58
CA ALA A 238 -0.57 -12.43 -15.16
C ALA A 238 -0.29 -13.33 -16.35
N VAL A 239 0.93 -13.81 -16.45
CA VAL A 239 1.44 -14.67 -17.51
C VAL A 239 2.08 -15.91 -16.91
N GLU A 240 1.82 -17.07 -17.49
CA GLU A 240 2.48 -18.35 -17.20
C GLU A 240 2.99 -19.03 -18.49
N PRO A 241 4.17 -19.70 -18.47
CA PRO A 241 5.12 -19.77 -17.35
C PRO A 241 5.78 -18.41 -17.08
N ALA A 242 6.36 -18.25 -15.86
CA ALA A 242 7.10 -17.05 -15.52
C ALA A 242 8.24 -16.79 -16.52
N VAL A 243 8.39 -15.52 -16.92
CA VAL A 243 9.43 -15.12 -17.88
C VAL A 243 10.78 -14.86 -17.23
N SER A 244 10.78 -14.56 -15.93
CA SER A 244 11.99 -14.36 -15.13
C SER A 244 11.67 -14.53 -13.64
N ASN A 245 12.65 -15.00 -12.86
CA ASN A 245 12.62 -15.01 -11.40
C ASN A 245 13.12 -13.67 -10.82
N VAL A 246 13.74 -12.82 -11.64
CA VAL A 246 14.24 -11.51 -11.24
C VAL A 246 13.23 -10.44 -11.65
N PRO A 247 12.76 -9.59 -10.73
CA PRO A 247 11.86 -8.50 -11.07
C PRO A 247 12.59 -7.41 -11.87
N PHE A 248 11.87 -6.73 -12.74
CA PHE A 248 12.40 -5.58 -13.46
C PHE A 248 11.38 -4.45 -13.62
N CYS A 249 11.89 -3.24 -13.92
CA CYS A 249 11.14 -2.07 -14.30
C CYS A 249 11.83 -1.38 -15.48
N ILE A 250 11.13 -1.15 -16.59
CA ILE A 250 11.63 -0.36 -17.72
C ILE A 250 11.14 1.07 -17.52
N VAL A 251 12.05 1.93 -17.07
CA VAL A 251 11.76 3.24 -16.50
C VAL A 251 11.08 4.18 -17.52
N ASP A 252 11.63 4.28 -18.71
CA ASP A 252 11.17 5.16 -19.79
C ASP A 252 9.99 4.61 -20.60
N CYS A 253 9.52 3.41 -20.27
CA CYS A 253 8.30 2.81 -20.79
C CYS A 253 7.14 2.87 -19.77
N GLU A 254 6.83 4.06 -19.25
CA GLU A 254 5.82 4.28 -18.19
C GLU A 254 6.04 3.40 -16.95
N GLY A 255 7.28 3.01 -16.68
CA GLY A 255 7.60 2.08 -15.62
C GLY A 255 6.99 0.69 -15.84
N PHE A 256 6.96 0.22 -17.10
CA PHE A 256 6.56 -1.15 -17.41
C PHE A 256 7.41 -2.12 -16.60
N ASN A 257 6.78 -2.98 -15.85
CA ASN A 257 7.45 -3.80 -14.86
C ASN A 257 6.89 -5.21 -14.80
N GLN A 258 7.69 -6.10 -14.24
CA GLN A 258 7.33 -7.48 -13.97
C GLN A 258 7.76 -7.84 -12.55
N ILE A 259 6.85 -8.46 -11.80
CA ILE A 259 7.10 -9.04 -10.49
C ILE A 259 6.85 -10.55 -10.58
N PRO A 260 7.85 -11.39 -10.22
CA PRO A 260 7.69 -12.84 -10.22
C PRO A 260 6.90 -13.32 -9.00
N HIS A 261 6.09 -14.36 -9.20
CA HIS A 261 5.39 -15.11 -8.14
C HIS A 261 5.44 -16.61 -8.47
N GLY A 262 6.55 -17.27 -8.13
CA GLY A 262 6.79 -18.66 -8.44
C GLY A 262 6.75 -18.91 -9.97
N LYS A 263 5.72 -19.62 -10.45
CA LYS A 263 5.56 -19.92 -11.89
C LYS A 263 4.86 -18.82 -12.71
N THR A 264 4.46 -17.74 -12.08
CA THR A 264 3.68 -16.65 -12.69
C THR A 264 4.51 -15.36 -12.73
N SER A 265 4.48 -14.63 -13.83
CA SER A 265 4.95 -13.26 -13.94
C SER A 265 3.77 -12.31 -13.95
N VAL A 266 3.77 -11.31 -13.06
CA VAL A 266 2.75 -10.27 -13.03
C VAL A 266 3.32 -9.00 -13.64
N PHE A 267 2.75 -8.58 -14.77
CA PHE A 267 3.11 -7.36 -15.48
C PHE A 267 2.20 -6.20 -15.12
N GLY A 268 2.77 -5.00 -15.10
CA GLY A 268 2.04 -3.76 -14.88
C GLY A 268 2.81 -2.55 -15.41
N THR A 269 2.25 -1.37 -15.14
CA THR A 269 2.93 -0.09 -15.34
C THR A 269 2.79 0.75 -14.09
N ASN A 270 3.64 1.77 -13.94
CA ASN A 270 3.49 2.76 -12.87
C ASN A 270 2.47 3.85 -13.23
N ARG A 271 1.66 3.59 -14.26
CA ARG A 271 0.58 4.48 -14.67
C ARG A 271 -0.68 4.22 -13.88
N TRP A 272 -1.20 5.27 -13.26
CA TRP A 272 -2.45 5.25 -12.52
C TRP A 272 -3.50 6.06 -13.26
N ARG A 273 -4.74 5.58 -13.24
CA ARG A 273 -5.89 6.29 -13.79
C ARG A 273 -6.74 6.84 -12.66
N ARG A 274 -7.05 8.13 -12.70
CA ARG A 274 -8.04 8.71 -11.82
C ARG A 274 -9.42 8.13 -12.13
N VAL A 275 -10.16 7.73 -11.12
CA VAL A 275 -11.52 7.17 -11.23
C VAL A 275 -12.48 7.87 -10.28
N GLN A 276 -13.73 8.03 -10.72
CA GLN A 276 -14.78 8.63 -9.90
C GLN A 276 -15.29 7.69 -8.81
N SER A 277 -15.22 6.37 -9.06
CA SER A 277 -15.64 5.35 -8.10
C SER A 277 -14.58 4.25 -8.02
N VAL A 278 -14.05 4.04 -6.84
CA VAL A 278 -13.09 2.98 -6.54
C VAL A 278 -13.76 1.61 -6.36
N ASN A 279 -15.09 1.57 -6.24
CA ASN A 279 -15.87 0.34 -6.25
C ASN A 279 -15.93 -0.30 -7.64
N ASN A 280 -15.72 0.48 -8.70
CA ASN A 280 -15.64 -0.05 -10.06
C ASN A 280 -14.25 -0.64 -10.31
N GLN A 281 -14.15 -1.96 -10.22
CA GLN A 281 -12.93 -2.73 -10.45
C GLN A 281 -12.85 -3.34 -11.87
N ASN A 282 -13.75 -2.94 -12.78
CA ASN A 282 -13.68 -3.37 -14.17
C ASN A 282 -12.37 -2.88 -14.78
N ILE A 283 -11.77 -3.72 -15.62
CA ILE A 283 -10.60 -3.36 -16.40
C ILE A 283 -10.95 -2.28 -17.43
N MET A 284 -9.98 -1.45 -17.76
CA MET A 284 -10.03 -0.51 -18.87
C MET A 284 -9.26 -1.16 -20.04
N PRO A 285 -9.94 -1.54 -21.14
CA PRO A 285 -9.31 -2.29 -22.21
C PRO A 285 -8.04 -1.63 -22.76
N GLU A 286 -8.04 -0.32 -22.90
CA GLU A 286 -6.90 0.45 -23.38
C GLU A 286 -5.64 0.33 -22.50
N GLU A 287 -5.79 0.16 -21.20
CA GLU A 287 -4.67 -0.03 -20.27
C GLU A 287 -4.11 -1.46 -20.38
N ILE A 288 -4.98 -2.43 -20.53
CA ILE A 288 -4.58 -3.83 -20.74
C ILE A 288 -3.88 -4.00 -22.09
N GLU A 289 -4.43 -3.43 -23.17
CA GLU A 289 -3.79 -3.45 -24.50
C GLU A 289 -2.41 -2.80 -24.48
N LYS A 290 -2.23 -1.74 -23.69
CA LYS A 290 -0.94 -1.09 -23.52
C LYS A 290 0.08 -2.01 -22.84
N ILE A 291 -0.30 -2.70 -21.78
CA ILE A 291 0.57 -3.69 -21.11
C ILE A 291 0.96 -4.78 -22.10
N TRP A 292 0.00 -5.32 -22.89
CA TRP A 292 0.28 -6.31 -23.90
C TRP A 292 1.18 -5.78 -25.03
N GLY A 293 1.07 -4.49 -25.36
CA GLY A 293 1.97 -3.82 -26.29
C GLY A 293 3.42 -3.82 -25.80
N TYR A 294 3.64 -3.55 -24.50
CA TYR A 294 4.97 -3.65 -23.90
C TYR A 294 5.45 -5.12 -23.82
N ILE A 295 4.58 -6.06 -23.46
CA ILE A 295 4.93 -7.49 -23.48
C ILE A 295 5.38 -7.89 -24.87
N ALA A 296 4.63 -7.56 -25.91
CA ALA A 296 5.01 -7.87 -27.30
C ALA A 296 6.33 -7.21 -27.75
N ARG A 297 6.63 -6.02 -27.25
CA ARG A 297 7.88 -5.30 -27.55
C ARG A 297 9.10 -6.00 -26.94
N PHE A 298 9.02 -6.43 -25.68
CA PHE A 298 10.15 -6.95 -24.92
C PHE A 298 10.18 -8.47 -24.82
N TYR A 299 9.04 -9.13 -24.98
CA TYR A 299 8.87 -10.61 -24.92
C TYR A 299 8.07 -11.09 -26.14
N PRO A 300 8.65 -11.05 -27.36
CA PRO A 300 7.91 -11.31 -28.61
C PRO A 300 7.35 -12.75 -28.72
N ASN A 301 7.86 -13.67 -27.89
CA ASN A 301 7.39 -15.06 -27.85
C ASN A 301 6.22 -15.27 -26.86
N ILE A 302 5.80 -14.25 -26.14
CA ILE A 302 4.68 -14.29 -25.19
C ILE A 302 3.46 -13.69 -25.85
N ASP A 303 2.45 -14.52 -26.07
CA ASP A 303 1.16 -14.08 -26.63
C ASP A 303 0.02 -14.22 -25.61
N ARG A 304 -0.99 -13.37 -25.75
CA ARG A 304 -2.12 -13.31 -24.83
C ARG A 304 -2.94 -14.60 -24.79
N GLN A 305 -3.13 -15.23 -25.94
CA GLN A 305 -4.03 -16.39 -26.04
C GLN A 305 -3.48 -17.62 -25.31
N SER A 306 -2.15 -17.83 -25.40
CA SER A 306 -1.50 -19.03 -24.85
C SER A 306 -0.97 -18.84 -23.42
N HIS A 307 -0.63 -17.61 -23.04
CA HIS A 307 0.14 -17.35 -21.81
C HIS A 307 -0.62 -16.54 -20.74
N CYS A 308 -1.69 -15.80 -21.11
CA CYS A 308 -2.45 -15.02 -20.15
C CYS A 308 -3.26 -15.91 -19.22
N THR A 309 -3.03 -15.78 -17.91
CA THR A 309 -3.80 -16.50 -16.89
C THR A 309 -4.80 -15.61 -16.17
N ALA A 310 -4.55 -14.31 -16.08
CA ALA A 310 -5.48 -13.33 -15.49
C ALA A 310 -5.19 -11.90 -15.94
N GLU A 311 -6.23 -11.09 -15.97
CA GLU A 311 -6.18 -9.65 -16.15
C GLU A 311 -7.10 -9.01 -15.12
N TRP A 312 -6.61 -8.00 -14.39
CA TRP A 312 -7.43 -7.34 -13.38
C TRP A 312 -7.02 -5.88 -13.15
N ALA A 313 -7.88 -5.17 -12.46
CA ALA A 313 -7.58 -3.84 -11.97
C ALA A 313 -7.59 -3.81 -10.44
N GLY A 314 -6.66 -3.07 -9.87
CA GLY A 314 -6.63 -2.70 -8.47
C GLY A 314 -7.03 -1.23 -8.30
N THR A 315 -7.85 -0.93 -7.30
CA THR A 315 -8.25 0.43 -6.96
C THR A 315 -7.77 0.81 -5.57
N THR A 316 -7.43 2.08 -5.39
CA THR A 316 -7.07 2.64 -4.10
C THR A 316 -7.58 4.08 -3.98
N ILE A 317 -7.84 4.51 -2.74
CA ILE A 317 -8.07 5.91 -2.43
C ILE A 317 -6.78 6.48 -1.82
N GLN A 318 -6.41 7.66 -2.27
CA GLN A 318 -5.31 8.42 -1.71
C GLN A 318 -5.79 9.80 -1.27
N ALA A 319 -5.21 10.32 -0.20
CA ALA A 319 -5.34 11.72 0.16
C ALA A 319 -4.16 12.48 -0.46
N MET A 320 -4.45 13.41 -1.35
CA MET A 320 -3.44 14.13 -2.14
C MET A 320 -3.70 15.63 -2.08
N HIS A 321 -2.64 16.46 -2.08
CA HIS A 321 -2.78 17.87 -2.36
C HIS A 321 -3.26 18.05 -3.81
N GLU A 322 -4.09 19.06 -4.07
CA GLU A 322 -4.60 19.31 -5.43
C GLU A 322 -3.50 19.46 -6.47
N GLU A 323 -2.38 20.07 -6.08
CA GLU A 323 -1.20 20.27 -6.92
C GLU A 323 -0.42 18.97 -7.23
N GLN A 324 -0.64 17.90 -6.47
CA GLN A 324 0.06 16.61 -6.58
C GLN A 324 -0.74 15.55 -7.36
N ILE A 325 -1.88 15.91 -7.92
CA ILE A 325 -2.77 14.95 -8.61
C ILE A 325 -2.22 14.57 -10.00
N GLU A 326 -0.93 14.32 -10.11
CA GLU A 326 -0.35 13.73 -11.31
C GLU A 326 -0.34 12.19 -11.23
N PRO A 327 -0.67 11.51 -12.35
CA PRO A 327 -0.60 10.05 -12.39
C PRO A 327 0.83 9.56 -12.14
N GLY A 328 1.02 8.72 -11.13
CA GLY A 328 2.31 8.11 -10.79
C GLY A 328 2.98 8.63 -9.52
N VAL A 329 2.57 9.77 -9.00
CA VAL A 329 3.04 10.26 -7.70
C VAL A 329 2.23 9.60 -6.59
N ALA A 330 2.87 8.79 -5.75
CA ALA A 330 2.25 8.26 -4.55
C ALA A 330 2.45 9.28 -3.42
N PRO A 331 1.41 9.66 -2.70
CA PRO A 331 1.58 10.54 -1.55
C PRO A 331 2.25 9.78 -0.39
N LEU A 332 2.84 10.55 0.53
CA LEU A 332 3.21 10.04 1.84
C LEU A 332 1.97 9.50 2.58
N PRO A 333 2.14 8.61 3.56
CA PRO A 333 1.04 8.17 4.40
C PRO A 333 0.36 9.36 5.07
N THR A 334 -0.96 9.36 5.09
CA THR A 334 -1.75 10.48 5.63
C THR A 334 -2.74 9.96 6.66
N VAL A 335 -2.79 10.64 7.81
CA VAL A 335 -3.76 10.40 8.89
C VAL A 335 -4.63 11.66 9.04
N ILE A 336 -5.93 11.51 8.84
CA ILE A 336 -6.90 12.60 8.97
C ILE A 336 -7.65 12.45 10.30
N ASP A 337 -7.53 13.45 11.17
CA ASP A 337 -8.36 13.60 12.37
C ASP A 337 -9.59 14.46 12.04
N HIS A 338 -10.76 13.83 11.98
CA HIS A 338 -12.00 14.52 11.59
C HIS A 338 -12.46 15.57 12.60
N SER A 339 -11.93 15.59 13.82
CA SER A 339 -12.25 16.65 14.78
C SER A 339 -11.65 18.01 14.39
N MET A 340 -10.65 18.01 13.52
CA MET A 340 -10.01 19.22 12.99
C MET A 340 -10.72 19.77 11.76
N ALA A 341 -11.71 19.04 11.22
CA ALA A 341 -12.52 19.45 10.08
C ALA A 341 -13.65 20.41 10.49
N SER A 342 -14.30 21.06 9.48
CA SER A 342 -15.45 21.96 9.69
C SER A 342 -16.62 21.27 10.39
N THR A 343 -16.78 19.95 10.18
CA THR A 343 -17.81 19.13 10.83
C THR A 343 -17.53 18.87 12.30
N GLY A 344 -16.29 19.00 12.75
CA GLY A 344 -15.87 18.80 14.13
C GLY A 344 -16.18 17.42 14.69
N ILE A 345 -16.18 16.36 13.84
CA ILE A 345 -16.54 15.00 14.28
C ILE A 345 -15.40 14.43 15.12
N GLU A 346 -15.68 14.20 16.38
CA GLU A 346 -14.72 13.68 17.36
C GLU A 346 -14.61 12.15 17.32
N ASN A 347 -13.45 11.64 17.77
CA ASN A 347 -13.18 10.23 17.99
C ASN A 347 -13.23 9.35 16.73
N ILE A 348 -12.90 9.92 15.58
CA ILE A 348 -12.71 9.16 14.35
C ILE A 348 -11.50 9.67 13.55
N LEU A 349 -10.72 8.73 13.05
CA LEU A 349 -9.59 8.97 12.14
C LEU A 349 -9.80 8.22 10.84
N SER A 350 -9.33 8.77 9.73
CA SER A 350 -9.16 8.07 8.46
C SER A 350 -7.68 7.97 8.10
N VAL A 351 -7.25 6.82 7.57
CA VAL A 351 -5.86 6.58 7.23
C VAL A 351 -5.71 6.18 5.76
N TYR A 352 -4.71 6.76 5.11
CA TYR A 352 -4.38 6.56 3.71
C TYR A 352 -2.91 6.19 3.59
N PRO A 353 -2.58 4.96 3.15
CA PRO A 353 -1.20 4.44 3.19
C PRO A 353 -0.26 5.05 2.14
N GLY A 354 -0.80 5.70 1.11
CA GLY A 354 -0.02 6.04 -0.07
C GLY A 354 0.35 4.80 -0.88
N ARG A 355 1.20 3.93 -0.32
CA ARG A 355 1.56 2.62 -0.89
C ARG A 355 1.66 1.54 0.17
N ALA A 356 1.50 0.28 -0.24
CA ALA A 356 1.64 -0.87 0.67
C ALA A 356 3.02 -0.91 1.36
N THR A 357 4.09 -0.53 0.68
CA THR A 357 5.44 -0.41 1.25
C THR A 357 5.50 0.46 2.50
N LEU A 358 4.69 1.52 2.58
CA LEU A 358 4.74 2.53 3.65
C LEU A 358 3.94 2.14 4.91
N TRP A 359 3.63 0.86 5.08
CA TRP A 359 2.82 0.37 6.19
C TRP A 359 3.41 0.69 7.57
N VAL A 360 4.74 0.72 7.67
CA VAL A 360 5.45 1.05 8.91
C VAL A 360 5.24 2.52 9.28
N ASP A 361 5.49 3.42 8.30
CA ASP A 361 5.35 4.86 8.49
C ASP A 361 3.91 5.24 8.85
N LEU A 362 2.93 4.62 8.19
CA LEU A 362 1.52 4.83 8.50
C LEU A 362 1.18 4.39 9.93
N ALA A 363 1.67 3.22 10.36
CA ALA A 363 1.39 2.70 11.69
C ALA A 363 1.98 3.61 12.79
N GLU A 364 3.23 4.05 12.62
CA GLU A 364 3.90 4.98 13.54
C GLU A 364 3.18 6.33 13.61
N GLN A 365 2.84 6.93 12.47
CA GLN A 365 2.11 8.20 12.41
C GLN A 365 0.74 8.09 13.10
N THR A 366 -0.02 7.04 12.77
CA THR A 366 -1.34 6.82 13.37
C THR A 366 -1.24 6.64 14.88
N SER A 367 -0.28 5.85 15.35
CA SER A 367 -0.04 5.64 16.78
C SER A 367 0.27 6.96 17.50
N ASN A 368 1.08 7.83 16.90
CA ASN A 368 1.39 9.14 17.48
C ASN A 368 0.15 10.05 17.59
N VAL A 369 -0.68 10.12 16.55
CA VAL A 369 -1.94 10.87 16.56
C VAL A 369 -2.89 10.33 17.63
N VAL A 370 -3.05 9.02 17.73
CA VAL A 370 -3.91 8.37 18.75
C VAL A 370 -3.40 8.67 20.16
N ARG A 371 -2.11 8.55 20.42
CA ARG A 371 -1.51 8.85 21.73
C ARG A 371 -1.74 10.30 22.12
N GLN A 372 -1.51 11.24 21.22
CA GLN A 372 -1.75 12.66 21.47
C GLN A 372 -3.23 12.91 21.77
N LYS A 373 -4.14 12.37 20.96
CA LYS A 373 -5.59 12.55 21.11
C LYS A 373 -6.15 11.95 22.40
N LEU A 374 -5.59 10.82 22.82
CA LEU A 374 -6.06 10.10 24.01
C LEU A 374 -5.28 10.44 25.30
N GLY A 375 -4.37 11.42 25.24
CA GLY A 375 -3.62 11.91 26.41
C GLY A 375 -2.56 10.92 26.92
N HIS A 376 -2.05 10.03 26.05
CA HIS A 376 -0.94 9.15 26.39
C HIS A 376 0.40 9.81 26.01
N PRO A 377 1.47 9.66 26.82
CA PRO A 377 2.75 10.24 26.47
C PRO A 377 3.29 9.66 25.16
N ILE A 378 3.81 10.52 24.28
CA ILE A 378 4.57 10.10 23.12
C ILE A 378 5.91 9.59 23.65
N VAL A 379 5.99 8.31 23.94
CA VAL A 379 7.25 7.65 24.28
C VAL A 379 7.95 7.39 22.95
N LYS A 380 9.20 7.88 22.80
CA LYS A 380 10.05 7.44 21.70
C LYS A 380 10.20 5.92 21.86
N VAL A 381 9.47 5.16 21.05
CA VAL A 381 9.58 3.70 21.06
C VAL A 381 11.01 3.38 20.60
N THR A 382 11.83 2.91 21.54
CA THR A 382 13.24 2.61 21.27
C THR A 382 13.40 1.44 20.32
N LYS A 383 12.33 0.64 20.15
CA LYS A 383 12.29 -0.53 19.26
C LYS A 383 10.86 -0.76 18.78
N PRO A 384 10.60 -0.66 17.46
CA PRO A 384 9.29 -0.97 16.91
C PRO A 384 8.85 -2.41 17.23
N PRO A 385 7.54 -2.69 17.38
CA PRO A 385 7.02 -4.01 17.76
C PRO A 385 7.36 -5.12 16.76
N TRP A 386 7.65 -4.78 15.52
CA TRP A 386 8.07 -5.73 14.47
C TRP A 386 9.57 -6.04 14.46
N MET A 387 10.38 -5.32 15.19
CA MET A 387 11.81 -5.63 15.32
C MET A 387 12.07 -6.61 16.47
N GLY A 388 11.50 -7.78 16.53
CA GLY A 388 11.77 -8.85 17.49
C GLY A 388 12.58 -8.53 18.77
N SER A 389 12.33 -9.15 19.88
CA SER A 389 13.09 -9.00 21.14
C SER A 389 14.55 -9.45 21.00
#